data_648975cd78e3f4c6b6ea59315e3712d5
#
_entry.id   648975cd78e3f4c6b6ea59315e3712d5
#
_cell.length_a   1.000
_cell.length_b   1.000
_cell.length_c   1.000
_cell.angle_alpha   90.00
_cell.angle_beta   90.00
_cell.angle_gamma   90.00
#
_symmetry.space_group_name_H-M   'P 1'
#
loop_
_entity.id
_entity.type
_entity.pdbx_description
1 polymer ?
#
loop_
_entity_poly.entity_id
_entity_poly.type
_entity_poly.pdbx_seq_one_letter_code
_entity_poly.pdbx_strand_id
1 'polypeptide(L)'
;MKTNFLLLAAACGVAALAHQPAAATGRMTCNAGPQSGWRTQAQLIERLTRQGWQVRRTKIDGGCYEVYGTTPQGDRVEAYFHPVTFRQLLVSRRGQVIFRAPGH
;
A
#
# COMPACT_ATOMS: atom_id res chain seq x y z
N MET A 1 4.26 32.99 45.85
CA MET A 1 4.22 32.64 45.33
C MET A 1 4.09 31.94 44.65
N LYS A 2 4.08 31.42 44.20
CA LYS A 2 3.87 30.88 43.58
C LYS A 2 3.70 30.28 42.70
N THR A 3 3.65 29.74 42.21
CA THR A 3 3.43 29.31 41.49
C THR A 3 3.33 28.55 40.73
N ASN A 4 3.23 28.15 40.33
CA ASN A 4 3.06 27.53 39.68
C ASN A 4 3.05 26.84 38.92
N PHE A 5 2.99 26.23 38.40
CA PHE A 5 2.86 25.75 37.71
C PHE A 5 2.73 25.02 36.95
N LEU A 6 2.63 24.64 36.51
CA LEU A 6 2.51 24.08 35.96
C LEU A 6 2.39 23.51 35.15
N LEU A 7 2.22 23.14 34.67
CA LEU A 7 2.04 22.71 34.00
C LEU A 7 2.21 22.12 33.26
N LEU A 8 2.15 21.76 32.66
CA LEU A 8 2.40 21.28 32.04
C LEU A 8 2.32 20.46 31.47
N ALA A 9 2.36 20.29 31.14
CA ALA A 9 2.42 19.37 30.70
C ALA A 9 1.92 18.58 29.78
N ALA A 10 1.44 18.49 29.76
CA ALA A 10 0.74 17.99 28.93
C ALA A 10 1.03 17.59 27.63
N ALA A 11 1.60 17.99 27.12
CA ALA A 11 1.82 17.86 25.78
C ALA A 11 2.15 16.54 25.26
N CYS A 12 2.42 15.68 26.03
CA CYS A 12 3.04 14.50 25.57
C CYS A 12 2.24 13.65 24.66
N GLY A 13 0.99 13.68 24.79
CA GLY A 13 0.22 12.71 24.07
C GLY A 13 0.26 12.83 22.59
N VAL A 14 0.64 13.95 22.12
CA VAL A 14 0.57 14.18 20.70
C VAL A 14 1.50 13.30 19.90
N ALA A 15 2.62 12.99 20.48
CA ALA A 15 3.61 12.24 19.73
C ALA A 15 3.14 10.87 19.29
N ALA A 16 2.21 10.30 20.02
CA ALA A 16 1.77 8.96 19.67
C ALA A 16 1.09 8.92 18.32
N LEU A 17 0.45 10.00 17.94
CA LEU A 17 -0.28 9.99 16.69
C LEU A 17 0.61 9.96 15.48
N ALA A 18 1.81 10.44 15.63
CA ALA A 18 2.71 10.51 14.51
C ALA A 18 3.19 9.15 14.03
N HIS A 19 2.98 8.14 14.83
CA HIS A 19 3.51 6.82 14.52
C HIS A 19 2.47 5.84 14.00
N GLN A 20 1.31 6.32 13.67
CA GLN A 20 0.34 5.44 13.05
C GLN A 20 0.88 5.01 11.70
N PRO A 21 0.88 3.72 11.42
CA PRO A 21 1.25 3.27 10.09
C PRO A 21 0.27 3.80 9.06
N ALA A 22 0.72 3.94 7.85
CA ALA A 22 -0.18 4.24 6.78
C ALA A 22 -1.28 3.19 6.80
N ALA A 23 -2.51 3.63 6.80
CA ALA A 23 -3.62 2.71 6.86
C ALA A 23 -3.59 1.81 5.64
N ALA A 24 -3.80 0.53 5.86
CA ALA A 24 -4.05 -0.40 4.79
C ALA A 24 -5.36 0.00 4.14
N THR A 25 -5.45 -0.06 2.83
CA THR A 25 -6.67 0.28 2.15
C THR A 25 -7.72 -0.82 2.26
N GLY A 26 -7.27 -2.06 2.51
CA GLY A 26 -8.17 -3.18 2.77
C GLY A 26 -9.00 -3.61 1.58
N ARG A 27 -8.62 -3.23 0.39
CA ARG A 27 -9.44 -3.49 -0.78
C ARG A 27 -9.29 -4.89 -1.33
N MET A 28 -8.21 -5.58 -0.98
CA MET A 28 -7.94 -6.92 -1.48
C MET A 28 -7.20 -7.71 -0.43
N THR A 29 -7.51 -9.00 -0.37
CA THR A 29 -6.79 -9.93 0.48
C THR A 29 -6.22 -11.04 -0.40
N CYS A 30 -4.96 -11.37 -0.18
CA CYS A 30 -4.29 -12.46 -0.89
C CYS A 30 -3.96 -13.56 0.10
N ASN A 31 -4.25 -14.78 -0.31
CA ASN A 31 -3.88 -15.98 0.46
C ASN A 31 -2.64 -16.56 -0.20
N ALA A 32 -1.50 -15.93 0.05
CA ALA A 32 -0.28 -16.20 -0.71
C ALA A 32 0.74 -17.06 0.05
N GLY A 33 0.35 -17.58 1.21
CA GLY A 33 1.27 -18.35 2.02
C GLY A 33 2.34 -17.49 2.67
N PRO A 34 3.35 -18.12 3.26
CA PRO A 34 4.39 -17.40 3.99
C PRO A 34 5.18 -16.47 3.07
N GLN A 35 5.56 -15.34 3.62
CA GLN A 35 6.26 -14.31 2.85
C GLN A 35 7.59 -14.81 2.29
N SER A 36 8.18 -15.81 2.92
CA SER A 36 9.43 -16.40 2.42
C SER A 36 9.26 -17.03 1.02
N GLY A 37 8.03 -17.34 0.63
CA GLY A 37 7.76 -17.89 -0.69
C GLY A 37 7.36 -16.84 -1.72
N TRP A 38 7.34 -15.56 -1.35
CA TRP A 38 6.92 -14.52 -2.27
C TRP A 38 8.08 -14.08 -3.15
N ARG A 39 7.73 -13.65 -4.34
CA ARG A 39 8.67 -12.91 -5.17
C ARG A 39 8.82 -11.52 -4.57
N THR A 40 9.90 -10.82 -4.88
CA THR A 40 10.19 -9.56 -4.21
C THR A 40 9.43 -8.40 -4.82
N GLN A 41 9.25 -7.34 -4.02
CA GLN A 41 8.69 -6.10 -4.54
C GLN A 41 9.55 -5.52 -5.66
N ALA A 42 10.87 -5.65 -5.54
CA ALA A 42 11.78 -5.18 -6.57
C ALA A 42 11.55 -5.90 -7.90
N GLN A 43 11.29 -7.21 -7.85
CA GLN A 43 10.98 -7.98 -9.05
C GLN A 43 9.67 -7.52 -9.68
N LEU A 44 8.67 -7.20 -8.84
CA LEU A 44 7.41 -6.70 -9.36
C LEU A 44 7.59 -5.33 -10.03
N ILE A 45 8.31 -4.44 -9.37
CA ILE A 45 8.59 -3.12 -9.93
C ILE A 45 9.30 -3.25 -11.28
N GLU A 46 10.29 -4.12 -11.36
CA GLU A 46 11.02 -4.32 -12.60
C GLU A 46 10.10 -4.80 -13.72
N ARG A 47 9.24 -5.78 -13.38
CA ARG A 47 8.30 -6.31 -14.36
C ARG A 47 7.35 -5.23 -14.86
N LEU A 48 6.78 -4.47 -13.95
CA LEU A 48 5.84 -3.41 -14.30
C LEU A 48 6.52 -2.31 -15.12
N THR A 49 7.73 -1.96 -14.74
CA THR A 49 8.49 -0.95 -15.48
C THR A 49 8.72 -1.40 -16.93
N ARG A 50 9.05 -2.67 -17.12
CA ARG A 50 9.22 -3.19 -18.47
C ARG A 50 7.92 -3.20 -19.27
N GLN A 51 6.78 -3.27 -18.58
CA GLN A 51 5.47 -3.22 -19.21
C GLN A 51 4.98 -1.80 -19.47
N GLY A 52 5.77 -0.79 -19.08
CA GLY A 52 5.42 0.61 -19.34
C GLY A 52 4.81 1.34 -18.16
N TRP A 53 4.77 0.73 -17.00
CA TRP A 53 4.30 1.40 -15.79
C TRP A 53 5.34 2.35 -15.25
N GLN A 54 4.88 3.38 -14.55
CA GLN A 54 5.72 4.22 -13.70
C GLN A 54 5.29 3.98 -12.27
N VAL A 55 6.10 3.23 -11.52
CA VAL A 55 5.78 2.85 -10.15
C VAL A 55 6.34 3.89 -9.20
N ARG A 56 5.47 4.47 -8.36
CA ARG A 56 5.92 5.44 -7.35
C ARG A 56 6.28 4.77 -6.05
N ARG A 57 5.51 3.79 -5.63
CA ARG A 57 5.82 3.02 -4.43
C ARG A 57 5.01 1.74 -4.39
N THR A 58 5.47 0.82 -3.55
CA THR A 58 4.76 -0.42 -3.28
C THR A 58 4.65 -0.61 -1.77
N LYS A 59 3.68 -1.40 -1.36
CA LYS A 59 3.57 -1.85 0.02
C LYS A 59 2.85 -3.18 0.07
N ILE A 60 2.87 -3.81 1.24
CA ILE A 60 2.12 -5.03 1.49
C ILE A 60 0.81 -4.62 2.14
N ASP A 61 -0.29 -5.09 1.60
CA ASP A 61 -1.61 -4.82 2.15
C ASP A 61 -2.49 -6.05 1.95
N GLY A 62 -3.02 -6.58 3.04
CA GLY A 62 -3.88 -7.75 2.98
C GLY A 62 -3.20 -8.99 2.42
N GLY A 63 -1.89 -9.10 2.55
CA GLY A 63 -1.15 -10.22 1.99
C GLY A 63 -0.88 -10.10 0.49
N CYS A 64 -1.22 -8.97 -0.10
CA CYS A 64 -0.95 -8.67 -1.51
C CYS A 64 0.15 -7.63 -1.61
N TYR A 65 0.71 -7.44 -2.80
CA TYR A 65 1.48 -6.24 -3.09
C TYR A 65 0.53 -5.18 -3.63
N GLU A 66 0.55 -4.02 -3.01
CA GLU A 66 -0.18 -2.86 -3.51
C GLU A 66 0.80 -1.91 -4.15
N VAL A 67 0.47 -1.46 -5.36
CA VAL A 67 1.32 -0.60 -6.18
C VAL A 67 0.62 0.73 -6.40
N TYR A 68 1.33 1.81 -6.14
CA TYR A 68 0.89 3.17 -6.48
C TYR A 68 1.70 3.60 -7.69
N GLY A 69 1.03 3.89 -8.78
CA GLY A 69 1.75 4.24 -9.99
C GLY A 69 0.86 4.72 -11.11
N THR A 70 1.47 4.86 -12.27
CA THR A 70 0.80 5.24 -13.50
C THR A 70 0.87 4.08 -14.47
N THR A 71 -0.27 3.70 -15.02
CA THR A 71 -0.33 2.59 -15.98
C THR A 71 0.28 2.97 -17.32
N PRO A 72 0.53 1.99 -18.19
CA PRO A 72 0.99 2.30 -19.55
C PRO A 72 0.07 3.24 -20.32
N GLN A 73 -1.23 3.25 -19.96
CA GLN A 73 -2.20 4.13 -20.60
C GLN A 73 -2.24 5.54 -20.01
N GLY A 74 -1.46 5.76 -18.94
CA GLY A 74 -1.37 7.10 -18.34
C GLY A 74 -2.28 7.33 -17.15
N ASP A 75 -2.95 6.31 -16.65
CA ASP A 75 -3.85 6.44 -15.50
C ASP A 75 -3.08 6.32 -14.19
N ARG A 76 -3.31 7.24 -13.27
CA ARG A 76 -2.79 7.12 -11.90
C ARG A 76 -3.70 6.22 -11.10
N VAL A 77 -3.14 5.15 -10.56
CA VAL A 77 -3.93 4.08 -9.96
C VAL A 77 -3.28 3.55 -8.70
N GLU A 78 -4.10 2.81 -7.96
CA GLU A 78 -3.67 1.87 -6.93
C GLU A 78 -4.02 0.49 -7.45
N ALA A 79 -3.06 -0.42 -7.47
CA ALA A 79 -3.26 -1.74 -8.05
C ALA A 79 -2.73 -2.81 -7.11
N TYR A 80 -3.44 -3.94 -7.05
CA TYR A 80 -3.06 -5.06 -6.21
C TYR A 80 -2.60 -6.23 -7.07
N PHE A 81 -1.50 -6.83 -6.64
CA PHE A 81 -0.90 -7.96 -7.33
C PHE A 81 -0.68 -9.10 -6.36
N HIS A 82 -0.89 -10.32 -6.83
CA HIS A 82 -0.58 -11.50 -6.05
C HIS A 82 0.95 -11.60 -5.90
N PRO A 83 1.47 -11.76 -4.67
CA PRO A 83 2.92 -11.68 -4.49
C PRO A 83 3.70 -12.89 -5.01
N VAL A 84 3.04 -13.98 -5.33
CA VAL A 84 3.71 -15.16 -5.86
C VAL A 84 3.62 -15.20 -7.38
N THR A 85 2.45 -14.93 -7.93
CA THR A 85 2.21 -15.05 -9.37
C THR A 85 2.38 -13.75 -10.12
N PHE A 86 2.30 -12.62 -9.40
CA PHE A 86 2.22 -11.27 -9.96
C PHE A 86 0.96 -11.02 -10.79
N ARG A 87 -0.05 -11.88 -10.62
CA ARG A 87 -1.33 -11.64 -11.27
C ARG A 87 -1.95 -10.35 -10.75
N GLN A 88 -2.41 -9.51 -11.65
CA GLN A 88 -3.12 -8.29 -11.28
C GLN A 88 -4.52 -8.66 -10.81
N LEU A 89 -4.89 -8.22 -9.61
CA LEU A 89 -6.12 -8.64 -8.97
C LEU A 89 -7.17 -7.53 -8.92
N LEU A 90 -6.73 -6.29 -8.76
CA LEU A 90 -7.64 -5.17 -8.65
C LEU A 90 -6.89 -3.90 -9.04
N VAL A 91 -7.56 -3.01 -9.73
CA VAL A 91 -7.04 -1.67 -10.00
C VAL A 91 -8.13 -0.68 -9.66
N SER A 92 -7.77 0.35 -8.90
CA SER A 92 -8.69 1.42 -8.60
C SER A 92 -8.08 2.77 -8.99
N ARG A 93 -8.96 3.66 -9.40
CA ARG A 93 -8.60 5.02 -9.75
C ARG A 93 -9.52 5.96 -9.00
N ARG A 94 -8.96 6.88 -8.21
CA ARG A 94 -9.73 7.82 -7.41
C ARG A 94 -10.78 7.10 -6.57
N GLY A 95 -10.40 5.97 -5.99
CA GLY A 95 -11.28 5.21 -5.12
C GLY A 95 -12.27 4.32 -5.81
N GLN A 96 -12.34 4.34 -7.15
CA GLN A 96 -13.26 3.49 -7.90
C GLN A 96 -12.52 2.33 -8.52
N VAL A 97 -13.07 1.13 -8.37
CA VAL A 97 -12.52 -0.06 -8.98
C VAL A 97 -12.77 0.00 -10.48
N ILE A 98 -11.69 -0.05 -11.27
CA ILE A 98 -11.78 -0.06 -12.73
C ILE A 98 -11.37 -1.40 -13.32
N PHE A 99 -10.82 -2.29 -12.52
CA PHE A 99 -10.52 -3.66 -12.93
C PHE A 99 -10.58 -4.57 -11.71
N ARG A 100 -11.15 -5.74 -11.89
CA ARG A 100 -11.13 -6.80 -10.87
C ARG A 100 -10.96 -8.13 -11.59
N ALA A 101 -9.96 -8.90 -11.16
CA ALA A 101 -9.73 -10.22 -11.74
C ALA A 101 -10.91 -11.14 -11.42
N PRO A 102 -11.25 -12.07 -12.31
CA PRO A 102 -12.30 -13.05 -12.04
C PRO A 102 -12.02 -13.82 -10.75
N GLY A 103 -13.06 -14.00 -9.94
CA GLY A 103 -12.95 -14.74 -8.68
C GLY A 103 -12.41 -13.93 -7.52
N HIS A 104 -12.28 -12.63 -7.67
CA HIS A 104 -11.71 -11.78 -6.60
C HIS A 104 -12.56 -10.57 -6.24
#